data_7830a191b6cf69a8458cfdbee293f1a9
#
_entry.id   7830a191b6cf69a8458cfdbee293f1a9
#
_cell.length_a   1.000
_cell.length_b   1.000
_cell.length_c   1.000
_cell.angle_alpha   90.00
_cell.angle_beta   90.00
_cell.angle_gamma   90.00
#
_symmetry.space_group_name_H-M   'P 1'
#
loop_
_entity.id
_entity.type
_entity.pdbx_description
1 polymer ?
#
loop_
_entity_poly.entity_id
_entity_poly.type
_entity_poly.pdbx_seq_one_letter_code
_entity_poly.pdbx_strand_id
1 'polypeptide(L)'
;MNGKEITAESVWKEYTAGEDYFTQIKHHETIKENERFFNGDQWKGVNAPDIQQPVINVFHPAIAYYTAQLVSDDVGIDIEPFCETEERARECRILSDEIDRIIERTKAKSKSREIVRDAAIDKAGIFYFYFDPNIGKEGEIEIEVFDNDKFIVANPFERELQKQKYIILVKRMKVCDARERAKELGASEADITSIQPDSAYNYSGENKDVEQGLCTVIMRFWKESGRVWFCESAQSVMLKQPTETMQRLYPVAYFGWEKTKDSFYGAAAMTPYIPNQRFINKMWAMAGAFCERMAFPTRFYDSTKLKGIMTNKAGQAIGIAGAPRDAVWVDSPAGNFSDQVIMLIEKTQEYIKNSMGITDAALGNMKIDNASAIIALAEQSRAPLEMQKLGFHQFWEDSVNVIIGLICEFEKVKTISEKVTDEEGNEVKIETEFDFSAIDPEELSLNVNIGDATRWSEITAIQTADALLQKGIITDAITYLESLPKGYVRNETEIIKRLEEQKAMQKQLLMAQQAAPAADPTAVLPMDEGGTV
;
A
#
# COMPACT_ATOMS: atom_id res chain seq x y z
N MET A 1 2.42 38.73 -13.03
CA MET A 1 0.99 38.49 -13.31
C MET A 1 0.20 39.12 -12.19
N ASN A 2 -0.82 39.94 -12.50
CA ASN A 2 -1.60 40.67 -11.50
C ASN A 2 -2.12 39.70 -10.43
N GLY A 3 -1.73 39.91 -9.17
CA GLY A 3 -2.22 39.15 -8.02
C GLY A 3 -3.74 39.31 -7.90
N LYS A 4 -4.48 38.37 -8.45
CA LYS A 4 -5.89 38.22 -8.08
C LYS A 4 -5.88 37.75 -6.63
N GLU A 5 -6.47 38.55 -5.77
CA GLU A 5 -6.74 38.20 -4.40
C GLU A 5 -7.50 36.87 -4.37
N ILE A 6 -6.94 35.86 -3.69
CA ILE A 6 -7.56 34.54 -3.60
C ILE A 6 -8.69 34.64 -2.58
N THR A 7 -9.92 34.53 -3.07
CA THR A 7 -11.13 34.57 -2.27
C THR A 7 -11.77 33.19 -2.16
N ALA A 8 -12.57 32.93 -1.13
CA ALA A 8 -13.31 31.68 -0.95
C ALA A 8 -14.16 31.34 -2.19
N GLU A 9 -14.79 32.34 -2.81
CA GLU A 9 -15.56 32.15 -4.04
C GLU A 9 -14.70 31.69 -5.22
N SER A 10 -13.47 32.21 -5.35
CA SER A 10 -12.55 31.77 -6.41
C SER A 10 -12.10 30.33 -6.22
N VAL A 11 -11.82 29.92 -4.99
CA VAL A 11 -11.46 28.53 -4.63
C VAL A 11 -12.63 27.59 -4.86
N TRP A 12 -13.83 28.00 -4.45
CA TRP A 12 -15.06 27.24 -4.69
C TRP A 12 -15.35 27.02 -6.17
N LYS A 13 -15.10 28.04 -7.00
CA LYS A 13 -15.25 27.95 -8.45
C LYS A 13 -14.27 26.94 -9.07
N GLU A 14 -13.01 26.92 -8.61
CA GLU A 14 -12.02 25.96 -9.05
C GLU A 14 -12.40 24.53 -8.63
N TYR A 15 -12.91 24.34 -7.41
CA TYR A 15 -13.46 23.08 -6.93
C TYR A 15 -14.64 22.60 -7.80
N THR A 16 -15.63 23.47 -8.06
CA THR A 16 -16.79 23.13 -8.89
C THR A 16 -16.37 22.71 -10.30
N ALA A 17 -15.40 23.42 -10.90
CA ALA A 17 -14.85 23.03 -12.21
C ALA A 17 -14.19 21.64 -12.19
N GLY A 18 -13.54 21.26 -11.10
CA GLY A 18 -13.01 19.92 -10.91
C GLY A 18 -14.10 18.86 -10.79
N GLU A 19 -15.15 19.13 -10.02
CA GLU A 19 -16.33 18.24 -9.89
C GLU A 19 -17.09 18.08 -11.21
N ASP A 20 -17.21 19.14 -12.00
CA ASP A 20 -17.80 19.08 -13.34
C ASP A 20 -16.97 18.17 -14.26
N TYR A 21 -15.64 18.26 -14.19
CA TYR A 21 -14.76 17.35 -14.91
C TYR A 21 -14.93 15.89 -14.44
N PHE A 22 -14.99 15.64 -13.13
CA PHE A 22 -15.26 14.32 -12.58
C PHE A 22 -16.59 13.74 -13.05
N THR A 23 -17.61 14.57 -13.13
CA THR A 23 -18.92 14.19 -13.68
C THR A 23 -18.80 13.83 -15.17
N GLN A 24 -18.06 14.62 -15.95
CA GLN A 24 -17.85 14.37 -17.38
C GLN A 24 -17.15 13.03 -17.64
N ILE A 25 -16.11 12.68 -16.86
CA ILE A 25 -15.36 11.41 -17.00
C ILE A 25 -15.97 10.27 -16.18
N LYS A 26 -17.11 10.49 -15.52
CA LYS A 26 -17.80 9.54 -14.63
C LYS A 26 -16.89 8.99 -13.53
N HIS A 27 -16.03 9.84 -12.97
CA HIS A 27 -15.01 9.44 -12.01
C HIS A 27 -15.63 8.79 -10.77
N HIS A 28 -16.52 9.50 -10.09
CA HIS A 28 -17.23 9.01 -8.90
C HIS A 28 -18.07 7.76 -9.15
N GLU A 29 -18.73 7.69 -10.33
CA GLU A 29 -19.55 6.51 -10.69
C GLU A 29 -18.66 5.27 -10.85
N THR A 30 -17.52 5.44 -11.53
CA THR A 30 -16.55 4.34 -11.76
C THR A 30 -15.98 3.83 -10.44
N ILE A 31 -15.55 4.72 -9.54
CA ILE A 31 -15.04 4.36 -8.22
C ILE A 31 -16.10 3.60 -7.42
N LYS A 32 -17.32 4.15 -7.33
CA LYS A 32 -18.43 3.50 -6.62
C LYS A 32 -18.79 2.14 -7.21
N GLU A 33 -18.71 1.99 -8.53
CA GLU A 33 -18.97 0.71 -9.18
C GLU A 33 -17.86 -0.30 -8.87
N ASN A 34 -16.59 0.10 -8.96
CA ASN A 34 -15.44 -0.73 -8.64
C ASN A 34 -15.51 -1.23 -7.20
N GLU A 35 -15.73 -0.33 -6.23
CA GLU A 35 -15.88 -0.69 -4.81
C GLU A 35 -17.02 -1.68 -4.58
N ARG A 36 -18.16 -1.47 -5.22
CA ARG A 36 -19.27 -2.41 -5.12
C ARG A 36 -18.90 -3.79 -5.66
N PHE A 37 -18.25 -3.86 -6.82
CA PHE A 37 -17.82 -5.13 -7.41
C PHE A 37 -16.79 -5.84 -6.55
N PHE A 38 -15.85 -5.09 -5.95
CA PHE A 38 -14.88 -5.63 -5.01
C PHE A 38 -15.56 -6.19 -3.76
N ASN A 39 -16.51 -5.46 -3.18
CA ASN A 39 -17.24 -5.86 -1.96
C ASN A 39 -18.32 -6.93 -2.19
N GLY A 40 -18.55 -7.38 -3.44
CA GLY A 40 -19.51 -8.42 -3.77
C GLY A 40 -20.94 -7.93 -4.00
N ASP A 41 -21.23 -6.63 -3.89
CA ASP A 41 -22.55 -6.05 -4.24
C ASP A 41 -22.69 -5.88 -5.77
N GLN A 42 -22.60 -7.03 -6.49
CA GLN A 42 -22.48 -7.05 -7.95
C GLN A 42 -23.84 -7.06 -8.67
N TRP A 43 -24.94 -7.31 -7.94
CA TRP A 43 -26.30 -7.40 -8.48
C TRP A 43 -27.14 -6.15 -8.25
N LYS A 44 -26.63 -5.12 -7.61
CA LYS A 44 -27.36 -3.89 -7.35
C LYS A 44 -27.93 -3.29 -8.64
N GLY A 45 -29.22 -2.99 -8.63
CA GLY A 45 -29.94 -2.44 -9.79
C GLY A 45 -30.51 -3.49 -10.74
N VAL A 46 -30.25 -4.79 -10.51
CA VAL A 46 -30.87 -5.88 -11.28
C VAL A 46 -32.13 -6.36 -10.56
N ASN A 47 -33.27 -6.18 -11.18
CA ASN A 47 -34.53 -6.67 -10.66
C ASN A 47 -34.82 -8.08 -11.24
N ALA A 48 -34.43 -9.11 -10.51
CA ALA A 48 -34.67 -10.51 -10.85
C ALA A 48 -35.03 -11.29 -9.57
N PRO A 49 -36.25 -11.10 -9.01
CA PRO A 49 -36.64 -11.65 -7.71
C PRO A 49 -36.74 -13.17 -7.73
N ASP A 50 -36.98 -13.77 -8.91
CA ASP A 50 -37.21 -15.22 -9.06
C ASP A 50 -35.95 -16.00 -9.44
N ILE A 51 -34.79 -15.35 -9.51
CA ILE A 51 -33.53 -15.97 -9.88
C ILE A 51 -32.51 -15.72 -8.77
N GLN A 52 -31.85 -16.79 -8.32
CA GLN A 52 -30.74 -16.68 -7.41
C GLN A 52 -29.64 -15.79 -8.02
N GLN A 53 -29.04 -14.94 -7.18
CA GLN A 53 -28.03 -13.96 -7.60
C GLN A 53 -26.64 -14.37 -7.06
N PRO A 54 -26.01 -15.41 -7.61
CA PRO A 54 -24.71 -15.86 -7.16
C PRO A 54 -23.64 -14.83 -7.54
N VAL A 55 -22.66 -14.67 -6.65
CA VAL A 55 -21.49 -13.82 -6.88
C VAL A 55 -20.25 -14.67 -6.79
N ILE A 56 -19.53 -14.79 -7.90
CA ILE A 56 -18.23 -15.44 -7.96
C ILE A 56 -17.19 -14.36 -8.18
N ASN A 57 -16.76 -13.78 -7.05
CA ASN A 57 -15.90 -12.60 -7.07
C ASN A 57 -14.44 -12.97 -7.41
N VAL A 58 -13.99 -12.67 -8.63
CA VAL A 58 -12.62 -12.88 -9.09
C VAL A 58 -11.69 -11.75 -8.63
N PHE A 59 -12.24 -10.55 -8.35
CA PHE A 59 -11.45 -9.37 -8.02
C PHE A 59 -10.83 -9.42 -6.62
N HIS A 60 -11.57 -9.92 -5.64
CA HIS A 60 -11.11 -9.94 -4.25
C HIS A 60 -9.75 -10.67 -4.08
N PRO A 61 -9.57 -11.92 -4.56
CA PRO A 61 -8.28 -12.60 -4.48
C PRO A 61 -7.20 -11.92 -5.34
N ALA A 62 -7.60 -11.26 -6.44
CA ALA A 62 -6.70 -10.52 -7.31
C ALA A 62 -6.03 -9.35 -6.58
N ILE A 63 -6.83 -8.51 -5.97
CA ILE A 63 -6.35 -7.31 -5.26
C ILE A 63 -5.58 -7.70 -4.00
N ALA A 64 -6.01 -8.76 -3.29
CA ALA A 64 -5.25 -9.32 -2.17
C ALA A 64 -3.84 -9.78 -2.61
N TYR A 65 -3.74 -10.43 -3.77
CA TYR A 65 -2.45 -10.81 -4.36
C TYR A 65 -1.60 -9.59 -4.72
N TYR A 66 -2.17 -8.56 -5.36
CA TYR A 66 -1.45 -7.33 -5.70
C TYR A 66 -0.88 -6.65 -4.44
N THR A 67 -1.73 -6.50 -3.43
CA THR A 67 -1.32 -5.90 -2.16
C THR A 67 -0.20 -6.70 -1.49
N ALA A 68 -0.32 -8.03 -1.48
CA ALA A 68 0.71 -8.90 -0.93
C ALA A 68 2.05 -8.81 -1.69
N GLN A 69 2.01 -8.71 -3.03
CA GLN A 69 3.23 -8.65 -3.84
C GLN A 69 3.93 -7.29 -3.79
N LEU A 70 3.18 -6.18 -3.78
CA LEU A 70 3.76 -4.83 -3.80
C LEU A 70 4.23 -4.36 -2.42
N VAL A 71 3.56 -4.82 -1.34
CA VAL A 71 3.86 -4.38 0.04
C VAL A 71 4.68 -5.43 0.81
N SER A 72 5.03 -6.56 0.18
CA SER A 72 5.81 -7.62 0.83
C SER A 72 7.26 -7.21 1.12
N ASP A 73 7.78 -6.31 0.31
CA ASP A 73 9.17 -5.89 0.40
C ASP A 73 9.31 -4.78 1.45
N ASP A 74 10.32 -4.87 2.30
CA ASP A 74 10.58 -3.85 3.30
C ASP A 74 11.15 -2.60 2.62
N VAL A 75 10.59 -1.43 2.96
CA VAL A 75 11.07 -0.16 2.41
C VAL A 75 12.26 0.29 3.27
N GLY A 76 13.47 0.13 2.75
CA GLY A 76 14.68 0.72 3.29
C GLY A 76 14.93 2.07 2.64
N ILE A 77 15.24 3.08 3.44
CA ILE A 77 15.51 4.43 2.97
C ILE A 77 16.99 4.70 3.21
N ASP A 78 17.76 4.76 2.12
CA ASP A 78 19.14 5.16 2.17
C ASP A 78 19.29 6.55 1.52
N ILE A 79 19.77 7.52 2.30
CA ILE A 79 20.04 8.87 1.83
C ILE A 79 21.54 9.03 1.71
N GLU A 80 21.98 9.36 0.51
CA GLU A 80 23.39 9.58 0.21
C GLU A 80 23.65 11.06 -0.14
N PRO A 81 24.73 11.66 0.37
CA PRO A 81 25.09 13.02 -0.01
C PRO A 81 25.70 13.04 -1.40
N PHE A 82 25.44 14.07 -2.22
CA PHE A 82 26.13 14.27 -3.50
C PHE A 82 27.64 14.46 -3.34
N CYS A 83 28.10 15.05 -2.23
CA CYS A 83 29.50 15.19 -1.88
C CYS A 83 29.82 14.36 -0.66
N GLU A 84 30.68 13.36 -0.79
CA GLU A 84 31.12 12.50 0.32
C GLU A 84 32.07 13.25 1.25
N THR A 85 31.51 13.95 2.25
CA THR A 85 32.22 14.45 3.41
C THR A 85 31.70 13.71 4.65
N GLU A 86 32.57 13.45 5.63
CA GLU A 86 32.16 12.75 6.87
C GLU A 86 30.98 13.44 7.59
N GLU A 87 30.99 14.79 7.60
CA GLU A 87 29.89 15.59 8.15
C GLU A 87 28.57 15.33 7.43
N ARG A 88 28.57 15.38 6.10
CA ARG A 88 27.35 15.15 5.30
C ARG A 88 26.86 13.72 5.38
N ALA A 89 27.75 12.75 5.42
CA ALA A 89 27.38 11.35 5.64
C ALA A 89 26.73 11.10 7.02
N ARG A 90 27.14 11.88 8.04
CA ARG A 90 26.50 11.89 9.35
C ARG A 90 25.12 12.53 9.30
N GLU A 91 24.97 13.68 8.64
CA GLU A 91 23.69 14.37 8.44
C GLU A 91 22.67 13.47 7.75
N CYS A 92 23.08 12.77 6.69
CA CYS A 92 22.23 11.83 5.96
C CYS A 92 21.78 10.64 6.83
N ARG A 93 22.66 10.09 7.68
CA ARG A 93 22.28 9.00 8.60
C ARG A 93 21.26 9.46 9.63
N ILE A 94 21.48 10.65 10.22
CA ILE A 94 20.54 11.23 11.19
C ILE A 94 19.17 11.45 10.53
N LEU A 95 19.16 11.96 9.29
CA LEU A 95 17.93 12.20 8.54
C LEU A 95 17.22 10.90 8.19
N SER A 96 17.95 9.83 7.80
CA SER A 96 17.37 8.51 7.55
C SER A 96 16.73 7.94 8.81
N ASP A 97 17.40 8.00 9.95
CA ASP A 97 16.87 7.51 11.23
C ASP A 97 15.61 8.27 11.65
N GLU A 98 15.55 9.59 11.41
CA GLU A 98 14.37 10.39 11.71
C GLU A 98 13.19 10.06 10.78
N ILE A 99 13.44 9.88 9.49
CA ILE A 99 12.42 9.45 8.53
C ILE A 99 11.88 8.07 8.88
N ASP A 100 12.74 7.11 9.22
CA ASP A 100 12.32 5.78 9.67
C ASP A 100 11.46 5.87 10.92
N ARG A 101 11.81 6.73 11.88
CA ARG A 101 11.00 7.00 13.08
C ARG A 101 9.61 7.53 12.71
N ILE A 102 9.51 8.47 11.78
CA ILE A 102 8.23 9.03 11.32
C ILE A 102 7.39 7.94 10.64
N ILE A 103 7.99 7.14 9.77
CA ILE A 103 7.32 6.04 9.04
C ILE A 103 6.79 4.99 10.02
N GLU A 104 7.57 4.61 11.02
CA GLU A 104 7.13 3.65 12.04
C GLU A 104 6.01 4.21 12.91
N ARG A 105 6.16 5.44 13.42
CA ARG A 105 5.18 6.09 14.28
C ARG A 105 3.83 6.28 13.56
N THR A 106 3.86 6.79 12.35
CA THR A 106 2.65 7.02 11.54
C THR A 106 2.07 5.74 10.95
N LYS A 107 2.76 4.59 11.13
CA LYS A 107 2.40 3.29 10.56
C LYS A 107 2.25 3.35 9.03
N ALA A 108 3.09 4.15 8.36
CA ALA A 108 3.00 4.37 6.92
C ALA A 108 3.14 3.06 6.14
N LYS A 109 3.98 2.11 6.59
CA LYS A 109 4.08 0.75 6.03
C LYS A 109 2.76 -0.03 6.08
N SER A 110 1.93 0.17 7.10
CA SER A 110 0.59 -0.43 7.15
C SER A 110 -0.39 0.28 6.24
N LYS A 111 -0.34 1.61 6.21
CA LYS A 111 -1.17 2.46 5.33
C LYS A 111 -0.87 2.25 3.86
N SER A 112 0.36 1.84 3.50
CA SER A 112 0.70 1.53 2.11
C SER A 112 -0.10 0.36 1.52
N ARG A 113 -0.63 -0.55 2.36
CA ARG A 113 -1.57 -1.60 1.92
C ARG A 113 -2.90 -1.00 1.45
N GLU A 114 -3.37 0.04 2.13
CA GLU A 114 -4.56 0.80 1.73
C GLU A 114 -4.30 1.53 0.43
N ILE A 115 -3.14 2.17 0.28
CA ILE A 115 -2.71 2.84 -0.96
C ILE A 115 -2.72 1.90 -2.16
N VAL A 116 -2.15 0.70 -2.04
CA VAL A 116 -2.13 -0.28 -3.14
C VAL A 116 -3.54 -0.79 -3.45
N ARG A 117 -4.35 -1.06 -2.41
CA ARG A 117 -5.75 -1.45 -2.58
C ARG A 117 -6.53 -0.36 -3.32
N ASP A 118 -6.43 0.89 -2.85
CA ASP A 118 -7.17 2.02 -3.42
C ASP A 118 -6.69 2.32 -4.85
N ALA A 119 -5.39 2.23 -5.12
CA ALA A 119 -4.88 2.37 -6.48
C ALA A 119 -5.46 1.30 -7.43
N ALA A 120 -5.55 0.04 -7.00
CA ALA A 120 -6.08 -1.05 -7.80
C ALA A 120 -7.60 -0.95 -8.03
N ILE A 121 -8.37 -0.41 -7.08
CA ILE A 121 -9.83 -0.28 -7.13
C ILE A 121 -10.25 1.11 -7.65
N ASP A 122 -9.68 2.19 -7.08
CA ASP A 122 -10.10 3.57 -7.27
C ASP A 122 -9.19 4.37 -8.20
N LYS A 123 -8.31 3.67 -8.95
CA LYS A 123 -7.32 4.20 -9.90
C LYS A 123 -6.06 4.74 -9.25
N ALA A 124 -6.12 5.30 -8.04
CA ALA A 124 -4.95 5.82 -7.35
C ALA A 124 -5.10 5.78 -5.83
N GLY A 125 -3.97 5.63 -5.14
CA GLY A 125 -3.81 5.83 -3.71
C GLY A 125 -2.97 7.08 -3.45
N ILE A 126 -3.28 7.80 -2.39
CA ILE A 126 -2.71 9.11 -2.11
C ILE A 126 -2.29 9.19 -0.65
N PHE A 127 -1.04 9.61 -0.40
CA PHE A 127 -0.63 10.08 0.92
C PHE A 127 -0.70 11.60 0.96
N TYR A 128 -1.28 12.11 2.06
CA TYR A 128 -1.24 13.50 2.43
C TYR A 128 -0.39 13.66 3.68
N PHE A 129 0.55 14.58 3.65
CA PHE A 129 1.53 14.85 4.70
C PHE A 129 1.24 16.20 5.33
N TYR A 130 1.23 16.27 6.66
CA TYR A 130 1.05 17.53 7.36
C TYR A 130 1.71 17.49 8.72
N PHE A 131 2.02 18.67 9.25
CA PHE A 131 2.51 18.82 10.60
C PHE A 131 1.34 19.11 11.53
N ASP A 132 1.19 18.31 12.60
CA ASP A 132 0.19 18.53 13.64
C ASP A 132 0.86 19.05 14.91
N PRO A 133 0.63 20.32 15.30
CA PRO A 133 1.22 20.91 16.49
C PRO A 133 0.65 20.33 17.80
N ASN A 134 -0.47 19.62 17.76
CA ASN A 134 -1.15 19.08 18.94
C ASN A 134 -0.64 17.70 19.37
N ILE A 135 0.18 17.05 18.55
CA ILE A 135 0.75 15.74 18.85
C ILE A 135 2.08 15.91 19.58
N GLY A 136 2.22 15.26 20.74
CA GLY A 136 3.44 15.35 21.54
C GLY A 136 3.62 16.72 22.22
N LYS A 137 4.86 17.14 22.44
CA LYS A 137 5.19 18.44 23.06
C LYS A 137 5.58 19.50 22.02
N GLU A 138 6.13 19.07 20.90
CA GLU A 138 6.73 19.94 19.87
C GLU A 138 5.97 19.90 18.55
N GLY A 139 4.90 19.10 18.49
CA GLY A 139 4.20 18.76 17.26
C GLY A 139 4.92 17.65 16.49
N GLU A 140 4.24 16.99 15.57
CA GLU A 140 4.82 15.91 14.79
C GLU A 140 4.23 15.84 13.37
N ILE A 141 5.00 15.24 12.44
CA ILE A 141 4.59 15.02 11.06
C ILE A 141 3.64 13.81 11.01
N GLU A 142 2.47 13.99 10.40
CA GLU A 142 1.47 12.96 10.21
C GLU A 142 1.31 12.62 8.72
N ILE A 143 0.95 11.35 8.47
CA ILE A 143 0.67 10.81 7.13
C ILE A 143 -0.77 10.31 7.14
N GLU A 144 -1.61 10.82 6.24
CA GLU A 144 -3.01 10.42 6.08
C GLU A 144 -3.21 9.78 4.71
N VAL A 145 -3.99 8.69 4.64
CA VAL A 145 -4.46 8.14 3.36
C VAL A 145 -5.61 9.00 2.89
N PHE A 146 -5.56 9.43 1.63
CA PHE A 146 -6.55 10.34 1.07
C PHE A 146 -7.24 9.71 -0.14
N ASP A 147 -8.56 9.86 -0.20
CA ASP A 147 -9.39 9.26 -1.25
C ASP A 147 -9.20 9.98 -2.60
N ASN A 148 -9.05 9.22 -3.67
CA ASN A 148 -8.85 9.74 -5.02
C ASN A 148 -10.07 10.51 -5.57
N ASP A 149 -11.26 10.21 -5.08
CA ASP A 149 -12.49 10.92 -5.46
C ASP A 149 -12.62 12.32 -4.83
N LYS A 150 -11.72 12.67 -3.92
CA LYS A 150 -11.64 13.94 -3.21
C LYS A 150 -10.39 14.75 -3.56
N PHE A 151 -9.62 14.30 -4.54
CA PHE A 151 -8.38 14.92 -4.98
C PHE A 151 -8.52 15.54 -6.37
N ILE A 152 -8.44 16.86 -6.46
CA ILE A 152 -8.63 17.61 -7.71
C ILE A 152 -7.34 18.30 -8.10
N VAL A 153 -6.97 18.19 -9.37
CA VAL A 153 -5.81 18.86 -9.97
C VAL A 153 -6.23 19.97 -10.94
N ALA A 154 -5.38 20.99 -11.07
CA ALA A 154 -5.66 22.16 -11.93
C ALA A 154 -5.78 21.79 -13.41
N ASN A 155 -4.93 20.89 -13.89
CA ASN A 155 -4.91 20.46 -15.27
C ASN A 155 -4.94 18.94 -15.35
N PRO A 156 -6.08 18.33 -15.68
CA PRO A 156 -6.18 16.88 -15.78
C PRO A 156 -5.32 16.24 -16.88
N PHE A 157 -4.78 17.02 -17.81
CA PHE A 157 -3.92 16.55 -18.91
C PHE A 157 -2.43 16.57 -18.55
N GLU A 158 -2.03 17.30 -17.50
CA GLU A 158 -0.67 17.27 -16.98
C GLU A 158 -0.49 16.08 -16.02
N ARG A 159 0.46 15.19 -16.32
CA ARG A 159 0.64 13.94 -15.59
C ARG A 159 1.48 14.09 -14.32
N GLU A 160 2.33 15.11 -14.28
CA GLU A 160 3.22 15.32 -13.15
C GLU A 160 2.56 16.18 -12.09
N LEU A 161 2.40 15.61 -10.89
CA LEU A 161 1.77 16.28 -9.76
C LEU A 161 2.45 17.61 -9.42
N GLN A 162 3.77 17.63 -9.38
CA GLN A 162 4.54 18.79 -8.97
C GLN A 162 4.55 19.94 -10.00
N LYS A 163 4.12 19.68 -11.26
CA LYS A 163 3.94 20.69 -12.32
C LYS A 163 2.53 21.28 -12.35
N GLN A 164 1.61 20.78 -11.54
CA GLN A 164 0.27 21.34 -11.43
C GLN A 164 0.31 22.78 -10.92
N LYS A 165 -0.57 23.64 -11.44
CA LYS A 165 -0.68 25.03 -10.96
C LYS A 165 -1.25 25.11 -9.54
N TYR A 166 -2.21 24.26 -9.24
CA TYR A 166 -2.76 24.07 -7.92
C TYR A 166 -3.31 22.64 -7.79
N ILE A 167 -3.43 22.21 -6.56
CA ILE A 167 -4.13 20.99 -6.18
C ILE A 167 -5.16 21.33 -5.10
N ILE A 168 -6.23 20.57 -5.05
CA ILE A 168 -7.30 20.71 -4.08
C ILE A 168 -7.52 19.37 -3.38
N LEU A 169 -7.50 19.39 -2.07
CA LEU A 169 -7.92 18.29 -1.20
C LEU A 169 -9.27 18.64 -0.58
N VAL A 170 -10.25 17.76 -0.74
CA VAL A 170 -11.61 17.99 -0.26
C VAL A 170 -11.86 17.13 0.98
N LYS A 171 -12.10 17.74 2.12
CA LYS A 171 -12.50 17.06 3.36
C LYS A 171 -13.95 17.35 3.69
N ARG A 172 -14.65 16.30 4.15
CA ARG A 172 -16.00 16.46 4.69
C ARG A 172 -15.95 16.30 6.20
N MET A 173 -16.44 17.31 6.89
CA MET A 173 -16.46 17.32 8.36
C MET A 173 -17.78 17.89 8.87
N LYS A 174 -18.07 17.70 10.15
CA LYS A 174 -19.25 18.33 10.76
C LYS A 174 -19.04 19.84 10.85
N VAL A 175 -20.15 20.59 10.81
CA VAL A 175 -20.09 22.04 10.92
C VAL A 175 -19.47 22.49 12.25
N CYS A 176 -19.74 21.79 13.36
CA CYS A 176 -19.08 22.08 14.65
C CYS A 176 -17.55 21.97 14.56
N ASP A 177 -17.05 20.88 13.96
CA ASP A 177 -15.61 20.63 13.84
C ASP A 177 -14.95 21.68 12.89
N ALA A 178 -15.66 22.04 11.80
CA ALA A 178 -15.21 23.09 10.89
C ALA A 178 -15.13 24.46 11.56
N ARG A 179 -16.08 24.77 12.46
CA ARG A 179 -16.09 26.02 13.24
C ARG A 179 -14.98 26.05 14.29
N GLU A 180 -14.73 24.93 14.98
CA GLU A 180 -13.59 24.81 15.88
C GLU A 180 -12.27 25.01 15.14
N ARG A 181 -12.10 24.32 14.00
CA ARG A 181 -10.93 24.48 13.15
C ARG A 181 -10.75 25.90 12.63
N ALA A 182 -11.84 26.57 12.20
CA ALA A 182 -11.80 27.97 11.78
C ALA A 182 -11.36 28.90 12.93
N LYS A 183 -11.81 28.63 14.14
CA LYS A 183 -11.40 29.38 15.34
C LYS A 183 -9.91 29.18 15.66
N GLU A 184 -9.41 27.96 15.59
CA GLU A 184 -7.98 27.63 15.76
C GLU A 184 -7.10 28.34 14.72
N LEU A 185 -7.60 28.44 13.48
CA LEU A 185 -6.90 29.08 12.35
C LEU A 185 -7.03 30.61 12.35
N GLY A 186 -7.75 31.19 13.32
CA GLY A 186 -7.87 32.64 13.49
C GLY A 186 -8.89 33.33 12.60
N ALA A 187 -9.92 32.61 12.11
CA ALA A 187 -11.01 33.19 11.35
C ALA A 187 -11.86 34.14 12.21
N SER A 188 -12.53 35.12 11.58
CA SER A 188 -13.40 36.05 12.31
C SER A 188 -14.66 35.35 12.85
N GLU A 189 -15.23 35.84 13.95
CA GLU A 189 -16.47 35.27 14.52
C GLU A 189 -17.65 35.33 13.53
N ALA A 190 -17.70 36.36 12.66
CA ALA A 190 -18.69 36.49 11.61
C ALA A 190 -18.54 35.36 10.56
N ASP A 191 -17.31 35.07 10.17
CA ASP A 191 -17.00 33.98 9.23
C ASP A 191 -17.34 32.62 9.83
N ILE A 192 -16.94 32.37 11.10
CA ILE A 192 -17.25 31.13 11.81
C ILE A 192 -18.76 30.87 11.85
N THR A 193 -19.56 31.89 12.16
CA THR A 193 -21.01 31.77 12.25
C THR A 193 -21.67 31.53 10.88
N SER A 194 -21.04 31.99 9.81
CA SER A 194 -21.57 31.86 8.44
C SER A 194 -21.32 30.49 7.81
N ILE A 195 -20.52 29.60 8.44
CA ILE A 195 -20.33 28.23 7.97
C ILE A 195 -21.65 27.46 8.10
N GLN A 196 -22.17 26.98 6.96
CA GLN A 196 -23.43 26.25 6.86
C GLN A 196 -23.21 24.83 6.33
N PRO A 197 -24.10 23.87 6.66
CA PRO A 197 -24.03 22.53 6.11
C PRO A 197 -24.34 22.51 4.62
N ASP A 198 -23.68 21.64 3.88
CA ASP A 198 -23.95 21.42 2.46
C ASP A 198 -25.29 20.71 2.27
N SER A 199 -26.08 21.17 1.28
CA SER A 199 -27.37 20.56 0.94
C SER A 199 -27.28 19.14 0.39
N ALA A 200 -26.10 18.68 0.00
CA ALA A 200 -25.90 17.42 -0.71
C ALA A 200 -25.82 16.17 0.20
N TYR A 201 -25.65 16.33 1.52
CA TYR A 201 -25.57 15.22 2.46
C TYR A 201 -26.30 15.50 3.77
N ASN A 202 -27.61 15.25 3.77
CA ASN A 202 -28.29 15.01 5.01
C ASN A 202 -27.95 13.56 5.45
N TYR A 203 -27.06 13.40 6.41
CA TYR A 203 -27.03 12.18 7.22
C TYR A 203 -28.45 12.05 7.81
N SER A 204 -29.18 11.02 7.40
CA SER A 204 -30.61 10.86 7.68
C SER A 204 -30.86 10.66 9.19
N GLY A 205 -30.86 11.75 9.89
CA GLY A 205 -31.42 11.88 11.21
C GLY A 205 -32.43 13.02 11.14
N GLU A 206 -33.60 12.84 11.70
CA GLU A 206 -34.69 13.82 11.77
C GLU A 206 -34.30 15.12 12.51
N ASN A 207 -33.05 15.26 12.98
CA ASN A 207 -32.53 16.46 13.62
C ASN A 207 -31.95 17.42 12.57
N LYS A 208 -32.68 18.50 12.33
CA LYS A 208 -32.23 19.69 11.58
C LYS A 208 -31.22 20.53 12.36
N ASP A 209 -30.36 19.93 13.14
CA ASP A 209 -29.35 20.64 13.89
C ASP A 209 -28.22 21.02 12.94
N VAL A 210 -28.05 22.31 12.71
CA VAL A 210 -27.05 22.87 11.77
C VAL A 210 -25.64 22.43 12.16
N GLU A 211 -25.36 22.29 13.45
CA GLU A 211 -24.04 21.90 13.96
C GLU A 211 -23.67 20.44 13.66
N GLN A 212 -24.66 19.58 13.51
CA GLN A 212 -24.47 18.16 13.16
C GLN A 212 -24.46 17.90 11.64
N GLY A 213 -24.77 18.93 10.83
CA GLY A 213 -24.68 18.86 9.38
C GLY A 213 -23.24 18.71 8.91
N LEU A 214 -23.04 18.11 7.73
CA LEU A 214 -21.73 18.00 7.09
C LEU A 214 -21.49 19.21 6.20
N CYS A 215 -20.28 19.77 6.26
CA CYS A 215 -19.81 20.78 5.32
C CYS A 215 -18.55 20.32 4.59
N THR A 216 -18.37 20.83 3.39
CA THR A 216 -17.19 20.58 2.55
C THR A 216 -16.14 21.63 2.85
N VAL A 217 -14.98 21.20 3.32
CA VAL A 217 -13.79 22.03 3.51
C VAL A 217 -12.80 21.73 2.41
N ILE A 218 -12.34 22.77 1.75
CA ILE A 218 -11.41 22.72 0.62
C ILE A 218 -10.05 23.22 1.10
N MET A 219 -9.05 22.37 0.99
CA MET A 219 -7.66 22.72 1.16
C MET A 219 -7.03 22.91 -0.20
N ARG A 220 -6.62 24.11 -0.53
CA ARG A 220 -6.01 24.45 -1.82
C ARG A 220 -4.54 24.76 -1.63
N PHE A 221 -3.70 24.10 -2.41
CA PHE A 221 -2.26 24.32 -2.47
C PHE A 221 -1.89 24.81 -3.87
N TRP A 222 -0.98 25.78 -3.97
CA TRP A 222 -0.44 26.27 -5.25
C TRP A 222 1.00 26.71 -5.09
N LYS A 223 1.72 26.80 -6.20
CA LYS A 223 3.10 27.24 -6.21
C LYS A 223 3.22 28.67 -6.71
N GLU A 224 3.93 29.51 -5.95
CA GLU A 224 4.28 30.86 -6.32
C GLU A 224 5.74 31.12 -5.91
N SER A 225 6.55 31.66 -6.83
CA SER A 225 7.96 31.94 -6.59
C SER A 225 8.80 30.72 -6.09
N GLY A 226 8.43 29.49 -6.51
CA GLY A 226 9.11 28.27 -6.13
C GLY A 226 8.70 27.70 -4.78
N ARG A 227 7.79 28.35 -4.06
CA ARG A 227 7.26 27.87 -2.78
C ARG A 227 5.78 27.51 -2.85
N VAL A 228 5.36 26.62 -1.99
CA VAL A 228 3.98 26.19 -1.86
C VAL A 228 3.23 27.16 -0.96
N TRP A 229 2.11 27.62 -1.43
CA TRP A 229 1.13 28.40 -0.69
C TRP A 229 -0.08 27.54 -0.39
N PHE A 230 -0.78 27.84 0.65
CA PHE A 230 -1.88 27.06 1.16
C PHE A 230 -2.99 27.96 1.71
N CYS A 231 -4.24 27.59 1.47
CA CYS A 231 -5.40 28.19 2.11
C CYS A 231 -6.47 27.13 2.37
N GLU A 232 -7.33 27.38 3.35
CA GLU A 232 -8.51 26.57 3.61
C GLU A 232 -9.78 27.40 3.47
N SER A 233 -10.80 26.84 2.87
CA SER A 233 -12.11 27.50 2.69
C SER A 233 -13.26 26.52 2.84
N ALA A 234 -14.39 27.00 3.34
CA ALA A 234 -15.66 26.30 3.33
C ALA A 234 -16.64 27.14 2.53
N GLN A 235 -17.08 26.66 1.38
CA GLN A 235 -17.99 27.32 0.44
C GLN A 235 -17.70 28.83 0.23
N SER A 236 -18.27 29.69 1.03
CA SER A 236 -18.13 31.17 0.92
C SER A 236 -17.18 31.77 1.96
N VAL A 237 -16.59 30.96 2.83
CA VAL A 237 -15.81 31.40 4.00
C VAL A 237 -14.37 30.94 3.89
N MET A 238 -13.43 31.85 4.13
CA MET A 238 -12.03 31.47 4.30
C MET A 238 -11.78 31.07 5.76
N LEU A 239 -11.44 29.79 5.98
CA LEU A 239 -11.04 29.31 7.31
C LEU A 239 -9.60 29.72 7.61
N LYS A 240 -8.73 29.62 6.60
CA LYS A 240 -7.34 30.06 6.69
C LYS A 240 -6.98 30.92 5.49
N GLN A 241 -6.49 32.11 5.77
CA GLN A 241 -6.01 33.02 4.72
C GLN A 241 -4.79 32.41 3.97
N PRO A 242 -4.56 32.82 2.70
CA PRO A 242 -3.38 32.42 1.97
C PRO A 242 -2.11 32.59 2.78
N THR A 243 -1.42 31.48 3.05
CA THR A 243 -0.20 31.44 3.84
C THR A 243 0.90 30.78 3.04
N GLU A 244 2.08 31.39 3.03
CA GLU A 244 3.28 30.80 2.43
C GLU A 244 3.83 29.69 3.35
N THR A 245 4.19 28.55 2.77
CA THR A 245 4.94 27.50 3.45
C THR A 245 6.40 27.55 3.00
N MET A 246 7.30 26.98 3.80
CA MET A 246 8.71 26.85 3.36
C MET A 246 8.90 25.75 2.33
N GLN A 247 7.88 24.93 2.08
CA GLN A 247 7.94 23.76 1.19
C GLN A 247 8.05 24.16 -0.27
N ARG A 248 8.82 23.38 -1.03
CA ARG A 248 8.94 23.49 -2.49
C ARG A 248 8.05 22.50 -3.23
N LEU A 249 7.67 21.38 -2.54
CA LEU A 249 6.84 20.31 -3.08
C LEU A 249 5.44 20.37 -2.48
N TYR A 250 4.44 19.99 -3.27
CA TYR A 250 3.11 19.76 -2.73
C TYR A 250 3.17 18.65 -1.68
N PRO A 251 2.47 18.79 -0.53
CA PRO A 251 2.53 17.83 0.57
C PRO A 251 1.69 16.57 0.29
N VAL A 252 1.84 16.02 -0.90
CA VAL A 252 1.07 14.87 -1.40
C VAL A 252 1.97 13.98 -2.22
N ALA A 253 1.90 12.67 -1.99
CA ALA A 253 2.43 11.66 -2.89
C ALA A 253 1.26 10.91 -3.54
N TYR A 254 1.39 10.61 -4.84
CA TYR A 254 0.33 10.04 -5.66
C TYR A 254 0.79 8.76 -6.34
N PHE A 255 0.12 7.64 -6.05
CA PHE A 255 0.34 6.35 -6.69
C PHE A 255 -0.82 6.01 -7.62
N GLY A 256 -0.67 6.20 -8.94
CA GLY A 256 -1.64 5.77 -9.95
C GLY A 256 -1.38 4.34 -10.38
N TRP A 257 -2.42 3.48 -10.40
CA TRP A 257 -2.26 2.08 -10.78
C TRP A 257 -1.78 1.91 -12.22
N GLU A 258 -2.45 2.55 -13.16
CA GLU A 258 -2.08 2.52 -14.57
C GLU A 258 -2.15 3.92 -15.17
N LYS A 259 -1.06 4.35 -15.80
CA LYS A 259 -1.01 5.67 -16.46
C LYS A 259 -1.72 5.63 -17.79
N THR A 260 -2.74 6.47 -17.94
CA THR A 260 -3.48 6.63 -19.21
C THR A 260 -2.95 7.82 -20.00
N LYS A 261 -3.04 7.74 -21.32
CA LYS A 261 -2.67 8.86 -22.17
C LYS A 261 -3.64 10.03 -21.93
N ASP A 262 -3.07 11.24 -21.83
CA ASP A 262 -3.82 12.49 -21.65
C ASP A 262 -4.78 12.50 -20.44
N SER A 263 -4.41 11.77 -19.36
CA SER A 263 -5.15 11.80 -18.11
C SER A 263 -4.21 11.69 -16.92
N PHE A 264 -4.42 12.55 -15.92
CA PHE A 264 -3.75 12.47 -14.63
C PHE A 264 -4.25 11.28 -13.81
N TYR A 265 -5.56 11.06 -13.80
CA TYR A 265 -6.20 10.10 -12.87
C TYR A 265 -6.02 8.62 -13.22
N GLY A 266 -5.51 8.30 -14.42
CA GLY A 266 -5.20 6.93 -14.81
C GLY A 266 -6.41 5.99 -14.88
N ALA A 267 -6.13 4.68 -14.76
CA ALA A 267 -7.12 3.62 -14.78
C ALA A 267 -6.89 2.61 -13.63
N ALA A 268 -7.98 1.99 -13.14
CA ALA A 268 -7.93 0.97 -12.12
C ALA A 268 -7.71 -0.42 -12.72
N ALA A 269 -7.16 -1.34 -11.92
CA ALA A 269 -6.89 -2.72 -12.35
C ALA A 269 -8.15 -3.49 -12.76
N MET A 270 -9.27 -3.28 -12.07
CA MET A 270 -10.46 -4.11 -12.23
C MET A 270 -11.50 -3.55 -13.23
N THR A 271 -11.50 -2.25 -13.49
CA THR A 271 -12.53 -1.59 -14.33
C THR A 271 -12.73 -2.27 -15.69
N PRO A 272 -11.66 -2.65 -16.45
CA PRO A 272 -11.84 -3.29 -17.77
C PRO A 272 -12.53 -4.65 -17.70
N TYR A 273 -12.49 -5.33 -16.57
CA TYR A 273 -12.99 -6.71 -16.40
C TYR A 273 -14.38 -6.80 -15.76
N ILE A 274 -14.95 -5.69 -15.32
CA ILE A 274 -16.32 -5.64 -14.76
C ILE A 274 -17.38 -6.24 -15.71
N PRO A 275 -17.38 -5.94 -17.02
CA PRO A 275 -18.33 -6.57 -17.95
C PRO A 275 -18.22 -8.10 -17.98
N ASN A 276 -17.00 -8.63 -17.91
CA ASN A 276 -16.75 -10.07 -17.89
C ASN A 276 -17.24 -10.72 -16.59
N GLN A 277 -17.04 -10.03 -15.45
CA GLN A 277 -17.56 -10.47 -14.16
C GLN A 277 -19.09 -10.50 -14.13
N ARG A 278 -19.75 -9.49 -14.69
CA ARG A 278 -21.21 -9.49 -14.88
C ARG A 278 -21.69 -10.66 -15.73
N PHE A 279 -20.94 -10.98 -16.78
CA PHE A 279 -21.25 -12.12 -17.65
C PHE A 279 -21.18 -13.43 -16.87
N ILE A 280 -20.10 -13.67 -16.10
CA ILE A 280 -19.94 -14.87 -15.25
C ILE A 280 -21.12 -15.01 -14.30
N ASN A 281 -21.44 -13.96 -13.55
CA ASN A 281 -22.54 -13.97 -12.58
C ASN A 281 -23.89 -14.30 -13.26
N LYS A 282 -24.16 -13.70 -14.43
CA LYS A 282 -25.36 -13.95 -15.19
C LYS A 282 -25.44 -15.40 -15.67
N MET A 283 -24.35 -15.95 -16.17
CA MET A 283 -24.31 -17.34 -16.65
C MET A 283 -24.51 -18.33 -15.49
N TRP A 284 -23.93 -18.09 -14.32
CA TRP A 284 -24.15 -18.90 -13.12
C TRP A 284 -25.59 -18.80 -12.63
N ALA A 285 -26.19 -17.62 -12.63
CA ALA A 285 -27.60 -17.44 -12.28
C ALA A 285 -28.53 -18.23 -13.22
N MET A 286 -28.24 -18.20 -14.53
CA MET A 286 -29.00 -18.96 -15.54
C MET A 286 -28.80 -20.47 -15.36
N ALA A 287 -27.59 -20.94 -15.06
CA ALA A 287 -27.30 -22.32 -14.75
C ALA A 287 -28.07 -22.80 -13.51
N GLY A 288 -28.06 -22.01 -12.45
CA GLY A 288 -28.84 -22.27 -11.23
C GLY A 288 -30.34 -22.37 -11.49
N ALA A 289 -30.92 -21.40 -12.21
CA ALA A 289 -32.32 -21.40 -12.59
C ALA A 289 -32.70 -22.59 -13.49
N PHE A 290 -31.79 -23.00 -14.38
CA PHE A 290 -31.99 -24.21 -15.19
C PHE A 290 -32.03 -25.47 -14.30
N CYS A 291 -31.07 -25.65 -13.41
CA CYS A 291 -31.02 -26.77 -12.46
C CYS A 291 -32.28 -26.81 -11.59
N GLU A 292 -32.74 -25.66 -11.11
CA GLU A 292 -33.96 -25.54 -10.31
C GLU A 292 -35.21 -25.98 -11.09
N ARG A 293 -35.35 -25.53 -12.35
CA ARG A 293 -36.44 -25.99 -13.25
C ARG A 293 -36.36 -27.47 -13.58
N MET A 294 -35.17 -28.02 -13.69
CA MET A 294 -34.99 -29.47 -13.89
C MET A 294 -35.41 -30.26 -12.65
N ALA A 295 -35.06 -29.77 -11.44
CA ALA A 295 -35.42 -30.41 -10.17
C ALA A 295 -36.92 -30.28 -9.85
N PHE A 296 -37.50 -29.14 -10.22
CA PHE A 296 -38.89 -28.80 -9.95
C PHE A 296 -39.62 -28.39 -11.24
N PRO A 297 -39.89 -29.35 -12.16
CA PRO A 297 -40.53 -29.04 -13.41
C PRO A 297 -41.93 -28.53 -13.26
N THR A 298 -42.36 -27.63 -14.12
CA THR A 298 -43.72 -27.10 -14.15
C THR A 298 -44.70 -28.24 -14.46
N ARG A 299 -45.72 -28.40 -13.68
CA ARG A 299 -46.75 -29.43 -13.80
C ARG A 299 -48.07 -28.79 -14.20
N PHE A 300 -48.58 -29.17 -15.34
CA PHE A 300 -49.92 -28.83 -15.78
C PHE A 300 -50.85 -29.99 -15.42
N TYR A 301 -51.98 -29.71 -14.79
CA TYR A 301 -52.93 -30.74 -14.40
C TYR A 301 -54.35 -30.31 -14.71
N ASP A 302 -55.19 -31.29 -15.01
CA ASP A 302 -56.62 -31.08 -15.18
C ASP A 302 -57.29 -31.01 -13.78
N SER A 303 -57.69 -29.81 -13.40
CA SER A 303 -58.32 -29.53 -12.11
C SER A 303 -59.62 -30.27 -11.89
N THR A 304 -60.27 -30.73 -12.99
CA THR A 304 -61.52 -31.48 -12.90
C THR A 304 -61.30 -32.95 -12.55
N LYS A 305 -60.14 -33.51 -12.83
CA LYS A 305 -59.75 -34.89 -12.58
C LYS A 305 -59.00 -35.13 -11.28
N LEU A 306 -58.43 -34.09 -10.68
CA LEU A 306 -57.66 -34.19 -9.46
C LEU A 306 -58.56 -34.09 -8.22
N LYS A 307 -58.44 -35.07 -7.29
CA LYS A 307 -59.09 -35.07 -5.98
C LYS A 307 -58.11 -34.68 -4.89
N GLY A 308 -57.67 -33.40 -4.88
CA GLY A 308 -56.77 -32.86 -3.87
C GLY A 308 -55.81 -31.80 -4.43
N ILE A 309 -55.10 -31.13 -3.53
CA ILE A 309 -54.12 -30.09 -3.88
C ILE A 309 -52.78 -30.75 -4.18
N MET A 310 -52.21 -30.48 -5.37
CA MET A 310 -50.89 -30.92 -5.74
C MET A 310 -49.82 -30.07 -5.04
N THR A 311 -48.95 -30.69 -4.27
CA THR A 311 -47.85 -30.02 -3.57
C THR A 311 -46.50 -30.64 -3.97
N ASN A 312 -45.41 -29.99 -3.69
CA ASN A 312 -44.06 -30.52 -3.94
C ASN A 312 -43.54 -31.46 -2.83
N LYS A 313 -44.42 -32.05 -2.00
CA LYS A 313 -44.01 -33.01 -0.96
C LYS A 313 -43.56 -34.32 -1.60
N ALA A 314 -42.40 -34.81 -1.23
CA ALA A 314 -41.91 -36.11 -1.64
C ALA A 314 -42.83 -37.22 -1.14
N GLY A 315 -43.19 -38.18 -2.03
CA GLY A 315 -44.05 -39.32 -1.68
C GLY A 315 -45.52 -39.01 -1.47
N GLN A 316 -46.00 -37.85 -1.90
CA GLN A 316 -47.43 -37.49 -1.77
C GLN A 316 -48.28 -38.40 -2.69
N ALA A 317 -49.27 -39.09 -2.12
CA ALA A 317 -50.30 -39.81 -2.86
C ALA A 317 -51.46 -38.87 -3.17
N ILE A 318 -51.81 -38.76 -4.45
CA ILE A 318 -52.91 -37.90 -4.92
C ILE A 318 -53.92 -38.76 -5.66
N GLY A 319 -55.22 -38.71 -5.26
CA GLY A 319 -56.29 -39.39 -5.93
C GLY A 319 -56.63 -38.75 -7.27
N ILE A 320 -56.75 -39.56 -8.34
CA ILE A 320 -57.07 -39.08 -9.70
C ILE A 320 -58.32 -39.83 -10.19
N ALA A 321 -59.26 -39.10 -10.79
CA ALA A 321 -60.42 -39.68 -11.46
C ALA A 321 -60.05 -39.96 -12.93
N GLY A 322 -59.78 -41.23 -13.27
CA GLY A 322 -59.40 -41.66 -14.62
C GLY A 322 -57.90 -42.06 -14.73
N ALA A 323 -57.37 -42.16 -15.94
CA ALA A 323 -55.99 -42.54 -16.16
C ALA A 323 -55.02 -41.43 -15.75
N PRO A 324 -53.94 -41.74 -15.01
CA PRO A 324 -52.99 -40.72 -14.55
C PRO A 324 -52.34 -39.90 -15.67
N ARG A 325 -52.10 -40.51 -16.83
CA ARG A 325 -51.49 -39.85 -17.99
C ARG A 325 -52.35 -38.76 -18.60
N ASP A 326 -53.69 -38.86 -18.45
CA ASP A 326 -54.64 -37.89 -19.01
C ASP A 326 -54.92 -36.70 -18.05
N ALA A 327 -54.43 -36.78 -16.82
CA ALA A 327 -54.73 -35.81 -15.80
C ALA A 327 -53.55 -34.88 -15.48
N VAL A 328 -52.32 -35.30 -15.73
CA VAL A 328 -51.12 -34.55 -15.39
C VAL A 328 -50.13 -34.60 -16.57
N TRP A 329 -49.70 -33.44 -17.01
CA TRP A 329 -48.62 -33.27 -17.94
C TRP A 329 -47.46 -32.47 -17.26
N VAL A 330 -46.25 -32.95 -17.44
CA VAL A 330 -45.04 -32.33 -16.87
C VAL A 330 -44.28 -31.68 -17.98
N ASP A 331 -44.13 -30.37 -17.89
CA ASP A 331 -43.24 -29.64 -18.81
C ASP A 331 -41.83 -29.68 -18.21
N SER A 332 -41.02 -30.60 -18.76
CA SER A 332 -39.61 -30.63 -18.42
C SER A 332 -38.86 -29.89 -19.52
N PRO A 333 -37.95 -28.98 -19.17
CA PRO A 333 -37.13 -28.35 -20.20
C PRO A 333 -36.44 -29.45 -21.03
N ALA A 334 -36.67 -29.42 -22.35
CA ALA A 334 -36.10 -30.38 -23.28
C ALA A 334 -34.60 -30.11 -23.43
N GLY A 335 -33.78 -31.00 -22.92
CA GLY A 335 -32.33 -30.98 -23.10
C GLY A 335 -31.53 -31.03 -21.79
N ASN A 336 -30.31 -31.48 -21.93
CA ASN A 336 -29.34 -31.42 -20.85
C ASN A 336 -28.72 -30.02 -20.82
N PHE A 337 -28.32 -29.53 -19.62
CA PHE A 337 -27.48 -28.34 -19.53
C PHE A 337 -26.18 -28.60 -20.27
N SER A 338 -25.87 -27.73 -21.22
CA SER A 338 -24.72 -27.97 -22.11
C SER A 338 -23.41 -27.79 -21.37
N ASP A 339 -22.52 -28.78 -21.42
CA ASP A 339 -21.14 -28.68 -20.90
C ASP A 339 -20.38 -27.50 -21.51
N GLN A 340 -20.77 -27.04 -22.70
CA GLN A 340 -20.22 -25.86 -23.35
C GLN A 340 -20.43 -24.57 -22.53
N VAL A 341 -21.54 -24.46 -21.80
CA VAL A 341 -21.80 -23.29 -20.95
C VAL A 341 -20.87 -23.28 -19.74
N ILE A 342 -20.64 -24.45 -19.14
CA ILE A 342 -19.69 -24.59 -18.02
C ILE A 342 -18.29 -24.24 -18.51
N MET A 343 -17.87 -24.82 -19.66
CA MET A 343 -16.58 -24.50 -20.26
C MET A 343 -16.43 -23.01 -20.58
N LEU A 344 -17.48 -22.34 -21.06
CA LEU A 344 -17.45 -20.89 -21.32
C LEU A 344 -17.26 -20.07 -20.06
N ILE A 345 -17.90 -20.44 -18.96
CA ILE A 345 -17.74 -19.80 -17.64
C ILE A 345 -16.30 -19.98 -17.16
N GLU A 346 -15.80 -21.21 -17.17
CA GLU A 346 -14.43 -21.52 -16.73
C GLU A 346 -13.38 -20.77 -17.58
N LYS A 347 -13.54 -20.75 -18.90
CA LYS A 347 -12.66 -20.02 -19.80
C LYS A 347 -12.72 -18.51 -19.59
N THR A 348 -13.87 -17.96 -19.27
CA THR A 348 -13.99 -16.53 -18.96
C THR A 348 -13.33 -16.19 -17.63
N GLN A 349 -13.45 -17.04 -16.61
CA GLN A 349 -12.74 -16.89 -15.34
C GLN A 349 -11.22 -16.98 -15.52
N GLU A 350 -10.76 -17.99 -16.28
CA GLU A 350 -9.35 -18.17 -16.62
C GLU A 350 -8.81 -16.95 -17.38
N TYR A 351 -9.57 -16.43 -18.35
CA TYR A 351 -9.22 -15.22 -19.08
C TYR A 351 -9.04 -14.01 -18.16
N ILE A 352 -9.98 -13.75 -17.24
CA ILE A 352 -9.86 -12.64 -16.29
C ILE A 352 -8.62 -12.81 -15.42
N LYS A 353 -8.44 -13.99 -14.82
CA LYS A 353 -7.28 -14.28 -13.95
C LYS A 353 -5.96 -14.05 -14.70
N ASN A 354 -5.82 -14.64 -15.89
CA ASN A 354 -4.60 -14.52 -16.68
C ASN A 354 -4.34 -13.08 -17.13
N SER A 355 -5.40 -12.35 -17.53
CA SER A 355 -5.29 -10.94 -17.94
C SER A 355 -4.96 -10.01 -16.79
N MET A 356 -5.36 -10.35 -15.55
CA MET A 356 -4.97 -9.67 -14.33
C MET A 356 -3.61 -10.14 -13.78
N GLY A 357 -2.90 -11.04 -14.48
CA GLY A 357 -1.61 -11.54 -14.04
C GLY A 357 -1.66 -12.54 -12.88
N ILE A 358 -2.85 -13.07 -12.54
CA ILE A 358 -3.04 -14.01 -11.45
C ILE A 358 -3.04 -15.42 -12.02
N THR A 359 -1.87 -16.01 -12.10
CA THR A 359 -1.73 -17.41 -12.52
C THR A 359 -1.94 -18.36 -11.33
N ASP A 360 -2.25 -19.63 -11.60
CA ASP A 360 -2.34 -20.65 -10.54
C ASP A 360 -1.01 -20.82 -9.80
N ALA A 361 0.11 -20.54 -10.47
CA ALA A 361 1.43 -20.46 -9.88
C ALA A 361 1.55 -19.32 -8.84
N ALA A 362 1.01 -18.14 -9.18
CA ALA A 362 0.97 -16.96 -8.31
C ALA A 362 0.14 -17.22 -7.03
N LEU A 363 -0.89 -18.04 -7.14
CA LEU A 363 -1.75 -18.43 -6.00
C LEU A 363 -1.21 -19.64 -5.20
N GLY A 364 -0.05 -20.20 -5.58
CA GLY A 364 0.54 -21.36 -4.89
C GLY A 364 -0.18 -22.68 -5.12
N ASN A 365 -1.04 -22.78 -6.13
CA ASN A 365 -1.86 -23.96 -6.41
C ASN A 365 -1.12 -25.05 -7.20
N MET A 366 0.17 -24.89 -7.48
CA MET A 366 0.97 -25.87 -8.21
C MET A 366 1.75 -26.78 -7.26
N LYS A 367 1.65 -28.09 -7.48
CA LYS A 367 2.52 -29.08 -6.85
C LYS A 367 3.80 -29.19 -7.67
N ILE A 368 4.88 -28.61 -7.17
CA ILE A 368 6.20 -28.66 -7.80
C ILE A 368 7.17 -29.31 -6.82
N ASP A 369 7.86 -30.35 -7.26
CA ASP A 369 8.80 -31.12 -6.42
C ASP A 369 10.23 -30.54 -6.42
N ASN A 370 10.49 -29.44 -7.15
CA ASN A 370 11.81 -28.87 -7.33
C ASN A 370 11.84 -27.40 -6.84
N ALA A 371 12.69 -27.12 -5.85
CA ALA A 371 12.86 -25.78 -5.26
C ALA A 371 13.25 -24.71 -6.31
N SER A 372 14.16 -25.01 -7.24
CA SER A 372 14.59 -24.09 -8.29
C SER A 372 13.44 -23.73 -9.27
N ALA A 373 12.55 -24.69 -9.54
CA ALA A 373 11.38 -24.45 -10.39
C ALA A 373 10.34 -23.59 -9.67
N ILE A 374 10.20 -23.71 -8.36
CA ILE A 374 9.32 -22.83 -7.54
C ILE A 374 9.82 -21.39 -7.59
N ILE A 375 11.13 -21.17 -7.45
CA ILE A 375 11.75 -19.84 -7.51
C ILE A 375 11.51 -19.22 -8.89
N ALA A 376 11.84 -19.92 -9.97
CA ALA A 376 11.65 -19.41 -11.33
C ALA A 376 10.18 -19.08 -11.64
N LEU A 377 9.24 -19.87 -11.11
CA LEU A 377 7.82 -19.64 -11.27
C LEU A 377 7.32 -18.45 -10.46
N ALA A 378 7.84 -18.28 -9.25
CA ALA A 378 7.53 -17.13 -8.41
C ALA A 378 8.03 -15.82 -9.04
N GLU A 379 9.23 -15.81 -9.62
CA GLU A 379 9.75 -14.66 -10.38
C GLU A 379 8.91 -14.39 -11.64
N GLN A 380 8.57 -15.41 -12.40
CA GLN A 380 7.73 -15.27 -13.59
C GLN A 380 6.33 -14.74 -13.26
N SER A 381 5.77 -15.08 -12.10
CA SER A 381 4.45 -14.62 -11.67
C SER A 381 4.45 -13.15 -11.24
N ARG A 382 5.62 -12.56 -10.93
CA ARG A 382 5.77 -11.14 -10.58
C ARG A 382 5.87 -10.22 -11.81
N ALA A 383 6.32 -10.74 -12.95
CA ALA A 383 6.53 -9.96 -14.16
C ALA A 383 5.34 -9.07 -14.58
N PRO A 384 4.06 -9.49 -14.47
CA PRO A 384 2.92 -8.62 -14.79
C PRO A 384 2.77 -7.39 -13.89
N LEU A 385 3.33 -7.41 -12.67
CA LEU A 385 3.24 -6.33 -11.69
C LEU A 385 4.50 -5.44 -11.62
N GLU A 386 5.50 -5.71 -12.47
CA GLU A 386 6.77 -4.98 -12.42
C GLU A 386 6.60 -3.48 -12.64
N MET A 387 5.72 -3.08 -13.54
CA MET A 387 5.44 -1.67 -13.80
C MET A 387 4.77 -0.99 -12.60
N GLN A 388 3.86 -1.68 -11.92
CA GLN A 388 3.22 -1.18 -10.70
C GLN A 388 4.22 -1.12 -9.55
N LYS A 389 5.13 -2.09 -9.47
CA LYS A 389 6.21 -2.10 -8.49
C LYS A 389 7.12 -0.88 -8.65
N LEU A 390 7.59 -0.60 -9.87
CA LEU A 390 8.36 0.60 -10.16
C LEU A 390 7.60 1.90 -9.83
N GLY A 391 6.30 1.95 -10.13
CA GLY A 391 5.45 3.07 -9.75
C GLY A 391 5.31 3.24 -8.24
N PHE A 392 5.24 2.13 -7.50
CA PHE A 392 5.17 2.15 -6.05
C PHE A 392 6.50 2.56 -5.39
N HIS A 393 7.65 2.19 -6.00
CA HIS A 393 8.96 2.70 -5.59
C HIS A 393 9.04 4.21 -5.76
N GLN A 394 8.64 4.73 -6.93
CA GLN A 394 8.61 6.18 -7.18
C GLN A 394 7.69 6.91 -6.20
N PHE A 395 6.55 6.32 -5.85
CA PHE A 395 5.65 6.88 -4.85
C PHE A 395 6.32 7.02 -3.47
N TRP A 396 7.14 6.04 -3.06
CA TRP A 396 7.90 6.13 -1.83
C TRP A 396 9.01 7.18 -1.91
N GLU A 397 9.74 7.28 -3.03
CA GLU A 397 10.70 8.35 -3.25
C GLU A 397 10.05 9.73 -3.14
N ASP A 398 8.91 9.93 -3.79
CA ASP A 398 8.14 11.16 -3.70
C ASP A 398 7.67 11.44 -2.26
N SER A 399 7.26 10.40 -1.53
CA SER A 399 6.84 10.49 -0.12
C SER A 399 7.98 10.94 0.78
N VAL A 400 9.15 10.35 0.64
CA VAL A 400 10.33 10.68 1.43
C VAL A 400 10.81 12.10 1.13
N ASN A 401 10.79 12.54 -0.13
CA ASN A 401 11.13 13.91 -0.51
C ASN A 401 10.20 14.94 0.16
N VAL A 402 8.91 14.64 0.27
CA VAL A 402 7.96 15.50 0.98
C VAL A 402 8.23 15.50 2.48
N ILE A 403 8.52 14.34 3.08
CA ILE A 403 8.85 14.23 4.50
C ILE A 403 10.11 15.03 4.83
N ILE A 404 11.17 14.94 4.02
CA ILE A 404 12.41 15.74 4.17
C ILE A 404 12.07 17.23 4.18
N GLY A 405 11.24 17.69 3.25
CA GLY A 405 10.82 19.08 3.21
C GLY A 405 10.10 19.53 4.50
N LEU A 406 9.24 18.66 5.05
CA LEU A 406 8.53 18.93 6.31
C LEU A 406 9.45 18.91 7.53
N ILE A 407 10.40 17.98 7.60
CA ILE A 407 11.41 17.93 8.67
C ILE A 407 12.21 19.24 8.69
N CYS A 408 12.73 19.67 7.55
CA CYS A 408 13.51 20.91 7.45
C CYS A 408 12.70 22.16 7.81
N GLU A 409 11.38 22.18 7.61
CA GLU A 409 10.52 23.32 7.95
C GLU A 409 10.11 23.36 9.43
N PHE A 410 9.71 22.21 10.00
CA PHE A 410 9.04 22.13 11.30
C PHE A 410 9.92 21.59 12.43
N GLU A 411 10.78 20.61 12.16
CA GLU A 411 11.64 19.98 13.18
C GLU A 411 13.01 20.67 13.30
N LYS A 412 13.03 21.99 13.51
CA LYS A 412 14.25 22.83 13.41
C LYS A 412 15.43 22.28 14.23
N VAL A 413 15.35 22.29 15.55
CA VAL A 413 16.39 21.79 16.46
C VAL A 413 15.81 20.68 17.31
N LYS A 414 16.41 19.51 17.26
CA LYS A 414 15.92 18.33 18.00
C LYS A 414 17.08 17.61 18.68
N THR A 415 16.83 17.12 19.89
CA THR A 415 17.78 16.25 20.59
C THR A 415 17.67 14.83 20.05
N ILE A 416 18.74 14.32 19.47
CA ILE A 416 18.82 13.00 18.86
C ILE A 416 19.77 12.13 19.67
N SER A 417 19.40 10.85 19.85
CA SER A 417 20.28 9.84 20.44
C SER A 417 21.09 9.16 19.37
N GLU A 418 22.33 9.57 19.20
CA GLU A 418 23.25 8.99 18.23
C GLU A 418 24.05 7.85 18.86
N LYS A 419 24.23 6.75 18.14
CA LYS A 419 25.10 5.68 18.55
C LYS A 419 26.50 5.97 18.03
N VAL A 420 27.41 6.36 18.90
CA VAL A 420 28.82 6.61 18.58
C VAL A 420 29.65 5.47 19.16
N THR A 421 30.56 4.94 18.36
CA THR A 421 31.53 3.95 18.81
C THR A 421 32.66 4.64 19.57
N ASP A 422 32.81 4.32 20.85
CA ASP A 422 33.89 4.83 21.70
C ASP A 422 35.25 4.30 21.24
N GLU A 423 36.34 4.95 21.69
CA GLU A 423 37.73 4.52 21.40
C GLU A 423 38.02 3.07 21.81
N GLU A 424 37.19 2.52 22.70
CA GLU A 424 37.23 1.15 23.18
C GLU A 424 36.37 0.17 22.36
N GLY A 425 35.68 0.64 21.28
CA GLY A 425 34.82 -0.19 20.42
C GLY A 425 33.41 -0.44 20.99
N ASN A 426 32.99 0.25 22.05
CA ASN A 426 31.65 0.08 22.60
C ASN A 426 30.69 1.12 21.99
N GLU A 427 29.45 0.68 21.64
CA GLU A 427 28.39 1.60 21.22
C GLU A 427 27.87 2.39 22.44
N VAL A 428 28.15 3.67 22.47
CA VAL A 428 27.62 4.62 23.47
C VAL A 428 26.56 5.50 22.82
N LYS A 429 25.40 5.62 23.47
CA LYS A 429 24.37 6.55 23.03
C LYS A 429 24.70 7.94 23.55
N ILE A 430 24.93 8.88 22.65
CA ILE A 430 25.18 10.29 22.96
C ILE A 430 23.97 11.08 22.52
N GLU A 431 23.43 11.91 23.39
CA GLU A 431 22.37 12.87 23.04
C GLU A 431 23.05 14.12 22.47
N THR A 432 22.75 14.42 21.20
CA THR A 432 23.28 15.59 20.49
C THR A 432 22.12 16.42 19.95
N GLU A 433 22.19 17.73 20.08
CA GLU A 433 21.26 18.65 19.41
C GLU A 433 21.64 18.77 17.94
N PHE A 434 20.67 18.53 17.06
CA PHE A 434 20.84 18.61 15.61
C PHE A 434 19.81 19.58 15.02
N ASP A 435 20.30 20.48 14.12
CA ASP A 435 19.45 21.46 13.43
C ASP A 435 19.15 21.01 12.01
N PHE A 436 17.95 20.48 11.80
CA PHE A 436 17.47 20.05 10.50
C PHE A 436 17.25 21.19 9.51
N SER A 437 17.09 22.44 9.96
CA SER A 437 16.90 23.59 9.07
C SER A 437 18.15 23.98 8.29
N ALA A 438 19.32 23.47 8.70
CA ALA A 438 20.59 23.68 8.00
C ALA A 438 20.78 22.78 6.78
N ILE A 439 19.94 21.72 6.64
CA ILE A 439 20.04 20.78 5.52
C ILE A 439 19.38 21.39 4.27
N ASP A 440 20.10 21.41 3.15
CA ASP A 440 19.52 21.75 1.86
C ASP A 440 19.07 20.43 1.14
N PRO A 441 17.75 20.24 0.96
CA PRO A 441 17.22 19.04 0.28
C PRO A 441 17.74 18.84 -1.15
N GLU A 442 18.22 19.91 -1.83
CA GLU A 442 18.75 19.82 -3.20
C GLU A 442 20.16 19.19 -3.26
N GLU A 443 20.86 19.12 -2.13
CA GLU A 443 22.19 18.52 -2.05
C GLU A 443 22.15 17.03 -1.64
N LEU A 444 20.97 16.46 -1.49
CA LEU A 444 20.74 15.07 -1.11
C LEU A 444 20.39 14.21 -2.34
N SER A 445 21.02 13.06 -2.46
CA SER A 445 20.61 12.00 -3.38
C SER A 445 19.82 10.97 -2.62
N LEU A 446 18.58 10.81 -3.01
CA LEU A 446 17.70 9.83 -2.40
C LEU A 446 17.82 8.50 -3.16
N ASN A 447 18.16 7.44 -2.44
CA ASN A 447 18.13 6.08 -2.94
C ASN A 447 17.19 5.28 -2.06
N VAL A 448 15.93 5.14 -2.51
CA VAL A 448 14.96 4.32 -1.81
C VAL A 448 15.16 2.88 -2.23
N ASN A 449 15.89 2.14 -1.42
CA ASN A 449 16.03 0.72 -1.57
C ASN A 449 14.78 0.05 -0.99
N ILE A 450 13.83 -0.26 -1.85
CA ILE A 450 12.76 -1.17 -1.49
C ILE A 450 13.36 -2.56 -1.65
N GLY A 451 13.77 -3.11 -0.53
CA GLY A 451 14.67 -4.24 -0.48
C GLY A 451 14.20 -5.40 -1.32
N ASP A 452 15.09 -5.90 -2.16
CA ASP A 452 15.05 -7.26 -2.70
C ASP A 452 15.24 -8.33 -1.59
N ALA A 453 14.90 -8.01 -0.36
CA ALA A 453 14.88 -8.93 0.78
C ALA A 453 13.65 -9.85 0.70
N THR A 454 13.41 -10.43 -0.47
CA THR A 454 12.54 -11.60 -0.54
C THR A 454 13.31 -12.75 0.13
N ARG A 455 12.60 -13.57 0.90
CA ARG A 455 13.13 -14.82 1.49
C ARG A 455 13.96 -15.66 0.50
N TRP A 456 13.75 -15.46 -0.80
CA TRP A 456 14.44 -16.14 -1.88
C TRP A 456 15.76 -15.46 -2.26
N SER A 457 15.86 -14.13 -2.19
CA SER A 457 17.14 -13.44 -2.32
C SER A 457 18.03 -13.75 -1.12
N GLU A 458 17.48 -13.86 0.09
CA GLU A 458 18.18 -14.32 1.28
C GLU A 458 18.70 -15.75 1.11
N ILE A 459 17.87 -16.68 0.63
CA ILE A 459 18.30 -18.06 0.37
C ILE A 459 19.38 -18.11 -0.72
N THR A 460 19.23 -17.29 -1.77
CA THR A 460 20.22 -17.20 -2.84
C THR A 460 21.52 -16.55 -2.34
N ALA A 461 21.44 -15.53 -1.49
CA ALA A 461 22.59 -14.91 -0.83
C ALA A 461 23.33 -15.94 0.07
N ILE A 462 22.59 -16.73 0.85
CA ILE A 462 23.14 -17.80 1.68
C ILE A 462 23.81 -18.87 0.81
N GLN A 463 23.15 -19.33 -0.26
CA GLN A 463 23.74 -20.30 -1.20
C GLN A 463 25.00 -19.75 -1.89
N THR A 464 25.01 -18.46 -2.20
CA THR A 464 26.17 -17.80 -2.78
C THR A 464 27.31 -17.69 -1.75
N ALA A 465 27.01 -17.29 -0.51
CA ALA A 465 27.97 -17.25 0.59
C ALA A 465 28.56 -18.65 0.88
N ASP A 466 27.71 -19.67 0.90
CA ASP A 466 28.13 -21.09 1.06
C ASP A 466 29.04 -21.54 -0.11
N ALA A 467 28.68 -21.18 -1.34
CA ALA A 467 29.49 -21.51 -2.52
C ALA A 467 30.86 -20.77 -2.51
N LEU A 468 30.91 -19.54 -2.02
CA LEU A 468 32.14 -18.77 -1.87
C LEU A 468 33.03 -19.34 -0.74
N LEU A 469 32.42 -19.79 0.35
CA LEU A 469 33.11 -20.48 1.43
C LEU A 469 33.69 -21.84 0.96
N GLN A 470 32.89 -22.64 0.23
CA GLN A 470 33.36 -23.93 -0.33
C GLN A 470 34.47 -23.77 -1.37
N LYS A 471 34.43 -22.68 -2.16
CA LYS A 471 35.50 -22.36 -3.13
C LYS A 471 36.75 -21.76 -2.48
N GLY A 472 36.74 -21.49 -1.17
CA GLY A 472 37.87 -20.93 -0.43
C GLY A 472 38.14 -19.47 -0.72
N ILE A 473 37.17 -18.74 -1.31
CA ILE A 473 37.24 -17.29 -1.55
C ILE A 473 37.02 -16.57 -0.23
N ILE A 474 36.01 -16.96 0.54
CA ILE A 474 35.83 -16.55 1.93
C ILE A 474 36.56 -17.59 2.81
N THR A 475 37.61 -17.13 3.46
CA THR A 475 38.43 -18.00 4.35
C THR A 475 38.15 -17.72 5.82
N ASP A 476 37.45 -16.64 6.10
CA ASP A 476 37.21 -16.17 7.47
C ASP A 476 35.75 -16.32 7.89
N ALA A 477 35.53 -16.90 9.06
CA ALA A 477 34.20 -17.12 9.63
C ALA A 477 33.48 -15.79 9.95
N ILE A 478 34.22 -14.72 10.26
CA ILE A 478 33.62 -13.39 10.51
C ILE A 478 33.07 -12.83 9.21
N THR A 479 33.86 -12.79 8.15
CA THR A 479 33.45 -12.30 6.83
C THR A 479 32.28 -13.14 6.27
N TYR A 480 32.23 -14.45 6.58
CA TYR A 480 31.11 -15.28 6.19
C TYR A 480 29.83 -14.88 6.94
N LEU A 481 29.88 -14.66 8.27
CA LEU A 481 28.74 -14.22 9.06
C LEU A 481 28.23 -12.84 8.65
N GLU A 482 29.14 -11.90 8.36
CA GLU A 482 28.81 -10.56 7.87
C GLU A 482 28.16 -10.56 6.47
N SER A 483 28.44 -11.60 5.67
CA SER A 483 27.82 -11.76 4.33
C SER A 483 26.43 -12.41 4.37
N LEU A 484 25.99 -12.89 5.53
CA LEU A 484 24.65 -13.44 5.71
C LEU A 484 23.61 -12.34 5.94
N PRO A 485 22.36 -12.54 5.49
CA PRO A 485 21.26 -11.60 5.75
C PRO A 485 21.03 -11.38 7.26
N LYS A 486 20.81 -10.13 7.66
CA LYS A 486 20.57 -9.75 9.07
C LYS A 486 19.41 -10.54 9.67
N GLY A 487 19.61 -11.11 10.85
CA GLY A 487 18.59 -11.88 11.57
C GLY A 487 18.52 -13.36 11.24
N TYR A 488 19.35 -13.85 10.30
CA TYR A 488 19.42 -15.28 9.98
C TYR A 488 20.11 -16.09 11.10
N VAL A 489 21.14 -15.52 11.70
CA VAL A 489 21.84 -16.13 12.85
C VAL A 489 21.39 -15.43 14.14
N ARG A 490 20.84 -16.20 15.06
CA ARG A 490 20.45 -15.67 16.37
C ARG A 490 21.68 -15.28 17.17
N ASN A 491 21.76 -14.05 17.67
CA ASN A 491 22.92 -13.50 18.42
C ASN A 491 24.20 -13.34 17.56
N GLU A 492 24.06 -12.94 16.31
CA GLU A 492 25.17 -12.74 15.35
C GLU A 492 26.29 -11.87 15.92
N THR A 493 25.96 -10.71 16.49
CA THR A 493 26.90 -9.78 17.11
C THR A 493 27.70 -10.39 18.26
N GLU A 494 27.10 -11.25 19.07
CA GLU A 494 27.77 -11.92 20.17
C GLU A 494 28.73 -13.02 19.68
N ILE A 495 28.36 -13.71 18.59
CA ILE A 495 29.21 -14.73 17.95
C ILE A 495 30.41 -14.05 17.27
N ILE A 496 30.22 -12.95 16.56
CA ILE A 496 31.32 -12.19 15.94
C ILE A 496 32.29 -11.70 16.99
N LYS A 497 31.80 -11.10 18.08
CA LYS A 497 32.64 -10.63 19.20
C LYS A 497 33.49 -11.76 19.82
N ARG A 498 32.90 -12.93 20.03
CA ARG A 498 33.66 -14.11 20.55
C ARG A 498 34.72 -14.60 19.56
N LEU A 499 34.44 -14.56 18.27
CA LEU A 499 35.42 -14.93 17.23
C LEU A 499 36.56 -13.93 17.13
N GLU A 500 36.29 -12.64 17.28
CA GLU A 500 37.31 -11.57 17.33
C GLU A 500 38.20 -11.72 18.58
N GLU A 501 37.60 -11.96 19.74
CA GLU A 501 38.35 -12.24 20.97
C GLU A 501 39.26 -13.47 20.82
N GLN A 502 38.77 -14.54 20.20
CA GLN A 502 39.58 -15.76 19.93
C GLN A 502 40.74 -15.46 18.96
N LYS A 503 40.51 -14.67 17.90
CA LYS A 503 41.55 -14.26 16.96
C LYS A 503 42.61 -13.39 17.63
N ALA A 504 42.21 -12.45 18.47
CA ALA A 504 43.12 -11.58 19.22
C ALA A 504 44.00 -12.41 20.17
N MET A 505 43.40 -13.38 20.89
CA MET A 505 44.12 -14.29 21.78
C MET A 505 45.10 -15.18 21.01
N GLN A 506 44.68 -15.70 19.85
CA GLN A 506 45.54 -16.53 18.99
C GLN A 506 46.71 -15.73 18.41
N LYS A 507 46.48 -14.47 18.04
CA LYS A 507 47.52 -13.55 17.57
C LYS A 507 48.51 -13.20 18.68
N GLN A 508 48.06 -13.00 19.92
CA GLN A 508 48.93 -12.81 21.09
C GLN A 508 49.78 -14.05 21.42
N LEU A 509 49.19 -15.24 21.32
CA LEU A 509 49.93 -16.51 21.53
C LEU A 509 51.01 -16.71 20.46
N LEU A 510 50.73 -16.39 19.20
CA LEU A 510 51.70 -16.47 18.10
C LEU A 510 52.84 -15.46 18.27
N MET A 511 52.55 -14.23 18.70
CA MET A 511 53.57 -13.22 19.02
C MET A 511 54.41 -13.61 20.24
N ALA A 512 53.82 -14.24 21.25
CA ALA A 512 54.54 -14.76 22.42
C ALA A 512 55.45 -15.95 22.06
N GLN A 513 55.03 -16.81 21.14
CA GLN A 513 55.88 -17.89 20.61
C GLN A 513 57.04 -17.37 19.74
N GLN A 514 56.86 -16.29 18.99
CA GLN A 514 57.95 -15.66 18.20
C GLN A 514 58.89 -14.82 19.06
N ALA A 515 58.47 -14.39 20.26
CA ALA A 515 59.29 -13.62 21.20
C ALA A 515 60.09 -14.49 22.18
N ALA A 516 59.89 -15.83 22.20
CA ALA A 516 60.71 -16.73 22.99
C ALA A 516 62.14 -16.81 22.40
N PRO A 517 63.18 -16.46 23.18
CA PRO A 517 64.54 -16.54 22.68
C PRO A 517 64.90 -18.00 22.36
N ALA A 518 65.56 -18.19 21.19
CA ALA A 518 66.06 -19.49 20.77
C ALA A 518 66.98 -20.05 21.86
N ALA A 519 66.58 -21.15 22.41
CA ALA A 519 67.44 -21.88 23.39
C ALA A 519 68.74 -22.27 22.70
N ASP A 520 69.85 -21.80 23.26
CA ASP A 520 71.21 -22.05 22.84
C ASP A 520 71.48 -23.56 22.86
N PRO A 521 71.93 -24.21 21.77
CA PRO A 521 72.13 -25.72 21.75
C PRO A 521 73.44 -26.21 22.38
N THR A 522 74.09 -25.38 23.21
CA THR A 522 75.40 -25.72 23.80
C THR A 522 75.41 -25.86 25.33
N ALA A 523 74.36 -26.40 25.93
CA ALA A 523 74.43 -26.85 27.35
C ALA A 523 74.80 -28.35 27.42
N VAL A 524 76.10 -28.59 27.48
CA VAL A 524 76.67 -29.92 27.82
C VAL A 524 76.28 -30.28 29.24
N LEU A 525 75.54 -31.34 29.39
CA LEU A 525 75.26 -31.96 30.69
C LEU A 525 76.53 -32.65 31.22
N PRO A 526 76.96 -32.46 32.46
CA PRO A 526 78.01 -33.28 33.07
C PRO A 526 77.46 -34.66 33.35
N MET A 527 78.25 -35.69 32.90
CA MET A 527 78.06 -37.05 33.29
C MET A 527 78.43 -37.17 34.81
N ASP A 528 77.50 -37.69 35.56
CA ASP A 528 77.81 -38.17 36.91
C ASP A 528 77.89 -39.71 36.86
N GLU A 529 79.10 -40.17 37.13
CA GLU A 529 79.43 -41.59 37.32
C GLU A 529 79.04 -42.06 38.74
N GLY A 530 78.50 -43.21 38.81
CA GLY A 530 78.75 -44.04 39.95
C GLY A 530 77.63 -44.43 40.89
N GLY A 531 77.42 -45.74 40.98
CA GLY A 531 76.95 -46.31 42.20
C GLY A 531 75.90 -47.41 42.13
N THR A 532 76.35 -48.58 41.77
CA THR A 532 75.97 -49.89 42.31
C THR A 532 75.15 -49.87 43.61
N VAL A 533 73.99 -50.51 43.68
CA VAL A 533 73.61 -51.79 44.30
C VAL A 533 72.21 -52.16 43.86
#